data_53d845ddfb50b6c1b8bd2ffbe3cfef14
#
_entry.id   53d845ddfb50b6c1b8bd2ffbe3cfef14
#
_cell.length_a   1.000
_cell.length_b   1.000
_cell.length_c   1.000
_cell.angle_alpha   90.00
_cell.angle_beta   90.00
_cell.angle_gamma   90.00
#
_symmetry.space_group_name_H-M   'P 1'
#
loop_
_entity.id
_entity.type
_entity.pdbx_description
1 polymer ?
#
loop_
_entity_poly.entity_id
_entity_poly.type
_entity_poly.pdbx_seq_one_letter_code
_entity_poly.pdbx_strand_id
1 'polypeptide(L)'
;MKNYMEVSYFVGLLKECMKKKDPEQCLKIHSEILRRGLLQKSPHVASALISMYAKCGMFAKAKQVLAEIHYPTIVSWNALISVYVQQGQDHDALMCLGSLQSHGLSPNVVTFICILKACGNIGDIETGKEIHEVIVKRDLLG
;
A
#
# COMPACT_ATOMS: atom_id res chain seq x y z
N MET A 1 6.87 8.66 -22.85
CA MET A 1 6.93 10.05 -22.38
C MET A 1 5.60 10.60 -21.93
N LYS A 2 4.55 10.46 -22.74
CA LYS A 2 3.19 10.87 -22.35
C LYS A 2 2.77 10.24 -21.02
N ASN A 3 3.01 8.92 -20.84
CA ASN A 3 2.63 8.20 -19.64
C ASN A 3 3.34 8.71 -18.39
N TYR A 4 4.61 9.05 -18.52
CA TYR A 4 5.39 9.59 -17.41
C TYR A 4 4.82 10.92 -16.91
N MET A 5 4.48 11.80 -17.84
CA MET A 5 3.91 13.11 -17.50
C MET A 5 2.53 12.97 -16.85
N GLU A 6 1.70 12.07 -17.37
CA GLU A 6 0.39 11.78 -16.77
C GLU A 6 0.53 11.22 -15.36
N VAL A 7 1.44 10.26 -15.18
CA VAL A 7 1.70 9.65 -13.87
C VAL A 7 2.11 10.73 -12.87
N SER A 8 3.07 11.56 -13.23
CA SER A 8 3.56 12.65 -12.39
C SER A 8 2.44 13.63 -12.01
N TYR A 9 1.62 13.99 -12.98
CA TYR A 9 0.50 14.91 -12.79
C TYR A 9 -0.51 14.33 -11.77
N PHE A 10 -0.94 13.08 -11.98
CA PHE A 10 -1.92 12.46 -11.10
C PHE A 10 -1.38 12.17 -9.71
N VAL A 11 -0.11 11.76 -9.60
CA VAL A 11 0.51 11.58 -8.29
C VAL A 11 0.54 12.91 -7.54
N GLY A 12 0.82 14.01 -8.24
CA GLY A 12 0.78 15.36 -7.67
C GLY A 12 -0.60 15.73 -7.16
N LEU A 13 -1.65 15.47 -7.97
CA LEU A 13 -3.04 15.72 -7.57
C LEU A 13 -3.42 14.91 -6.34
N LEU A 14 -3.01 13.64 -6.29
CA LEU A 14 -3.30 12.77 -5.15
C LEU A 14 -2.64 13.27 -3.87
N LYS A 15 -1.40 13.78 -3.97
CA LYS A 15 -0.71 14.36 -2.83
C LYS A 15 -1.41 15.62 -2.32
N GLU A 16 -1.93 16.44 -3.22
CA GLU A 16 -2.71 17.61 -2.84
C GLU A 16 -3.99 17.21 -2.11
N CYS A 17 -4.68 16.19 -2.60
CA CYS A 17 -5.88 15.67 -1.95
C CYS A 17 -5.60 15.13 -0.56
N MET A 18 -4.44 14.51 -0.36
CA MET A 18 -4.02 14.04 0.96
C MET A 18 -3.90 15.20 1.95
N LYS A 19 -3.38 16.33 1.50
CA LYS A 19 -3.23 17.52 2.34
C LYS A 19 -4.58 18.14 2.69
N LYS A 20 -5.47 18.23 1.70
CA LYS A 20 -6.78 18.87 1.86
C LYS A 20 -7.83 17.96 2.51
N LYS A 21 -7.62 16.65 2.43
CA LYS A 21 -8.56 15.65 2.96
C LYS A 21 -9.98 15.85 2.43
N ASP A 22 -10.11 16.05 1.13
CA ASP A 22 -11.37 16.28 0.45
C ASP A 22 -11.86 15.00 -0.24
N PRO A 23 -12.83 14.27 0.37
CA PRO A 23 -13.29 12.98 -0.20
C PRO A 23 -13.91 13.10 -1.57
N GLU A 24 -14.63 14.19 -1.86
CA GLU A 24 -15.24 14.38 -3.17
C GLU A 24 -14.19 14.49 -4.27
N GLN A 25 -13.16 15.26 -4.01
CA GLN A 25 -12.05 15.43 -4.95
C GLN A 25 -11.31 14.12 -5.14
N CYS A 26 -11.13 13.35 -4.07
CA CYS A 26 -10.52 12.02 -4.13
C CYS A 26 -11.26 11.11 -5.10
N LEU A 27 -12.59 11.07 -4.99
CA LEU A 27 -13.43 10.23 -5.84
C LEU A 27 -13.36 10.66 -7.31
N LYS A 28 -13.34 11.97 -7.56
CA LYS A 28 -13.23 12.49 -8.92
C LYS A 28 -11.89 12.12 -9.56
N ILE A 29 -10.81 12.25 -8.82
CA ILE A 29 -9.47 11.90 -9.32
C ILE A 29 -9.39 10.40 -9.57
N HIS A 30 -9.94 9.59 -8.68
CA HIS A 30 -9.98 8.13 -8.85
C HIS A 30 -10.72 7.74 -10.14
N SER A 31 -11.88 8.34 -10.38
CA SER A 31 -12.65 8.08 -11.58
C SER A 31 -11.86 8.40 -12.85
N GLU A 32 -11.14 9.51 -12.85
CA GLU A 32 -10.32 9.92 -13.98
C GLU A 32 -9.15 8.97 -14.20
N ILE A 33 -8.53 8.51 -13.12
CA ILE A 33 -7.44 7.52 -13.17
C ILE A 33 -7.95 6.23 -13.81
N LEU A 34 -9.14 5.76 -13.42
CA LEU A 34 -9.74 4.56 -13.99
C LEU A 34 -10.05 4.75 -15.48
N ARG A 35 -10.61 5.88 -15.84
CA ARG A 35 -10.97 6.19 -17.22
C ARG A 35 -9.75 6.17 -18.14
N ARG A 36 -8.61 6.64 -17.65
CA ARG A 36 -7.36 6.69 -18.42
C ARG A 36 -6.54 5.41 -18.35
N GLY A 37 -6.99 4.42 -17.57
CA GLY A 37 -6.28 3.15 -17.41
C GLY A 37 -4.97 3.27 -16.65
N LEU A 38 -4.75 4.36 -15.94
CA LEU A 38 -3.49 4.60 -15.23
C LEU A 38 -3.28 3.66 -14.04
N LEU A 39 -4.35 3.19 -13.44
CA LEU A 39 -4.26 2.26 -12.32
C LEU A 39 -3.52 0.99 -12.71
N GLN A 40 -3.77 0.50 -13.93
CA GLN A 40 -3.14 -0.73 -14.43
C GLN A 40 -1.74 -0.50 -14.99
N LYS A 41 -1.42 0.74 -15.34
CA LYS A 41 -0.14 1.09 -15.98
C LYS A 41 0.94 1.50 -14.99
N SER A 42 0.57 2.02 -13.82
CA SER A 42 1.54 2.60 -12.90
C SER A 42 1.33 2.15 -11.46
N PRO A 43 2.28 1.38 -10.90
CA PRO A 43 2.25 1.05 -9.46
C PRO A 43 2.34 2.30 -8.59
N HIS A 44 2.98 3.37 -9.07
CA HIS A 44 3.09 4.63 -8.33
C HIS A 44 1.74 5.31 -8.16
N VAL A 45 0.93 5.33 -9.22
CA VAL A 45 -0.43 5.88 -9.16
C VAL A 45 -1.27 5.05 -8.20
N ALA A 46 -1.19 3.73 -8.30
CA ALA A 46 -1.94 2.82 -7.45
C ALA A 46 -1.60 3.03 -5.97
N SER A 47 -0.31 3.07 -5.63
CA SER A 47 0.11 3.26 -4.24
C SER A 47 -0.24 4.65 -3.71
N ALA A 48 -0.15 5.68 -4.54
CA ALA A 48 -0.54 7.03 -4.16
C ALA A 48 -2.04 7.11 -3.90
N LEU A 49 -2.85 6.44 -4.72
CA LEU A 49 -4.30 6.41 -4.55
C LEU A 49 -4.68 5.70 -3.25
N ILE A 50 -4.06 4.57 -2.96
CA ILE A 50 -4.27 3.84 -1.71
C ILE A 50 -3.94 4.73 -0.52
N SER A 51 -2.79 5.40 -0.55
CA SER A 51 -2.34 6.30 0.52
C SER A 51 -3.29 7.47 0.70
N MET A 52 -3.78 8.03 -0.40
CA MET A 52 -4.72 9.16 -0.35
C MET A 52 -6.02 8.77 0.35
N TYR A 53 -6.62 7.64 -0.03
CA TYR A 53 -7.86 7.20 0.60
C TYR A 53 -7.66 6.96 2.10
N ALA A 54 -6.52 6.38 2.45
CA ALA A 54 -6.19 6.12 3.85
C ALA A 54 -6.06 7.41 4.66
N LYS A 55 -5.39 8.40 4.11
CA LYS A 55 -5.24 9.70 4.78
C LYS A 55 -6.57 10.42 4.97
N CYS A 56 -7.53 10.14 4.09
CA CYS A 56 -8.88 10.68 4.20
C CYS A 56 -9.79 9.81 5.09
N GLY A 57 -9.26 8.76 5.70
CA GLY A 57 -10.03 7.87 6.56
C GLY A 57 -10.91 6.88 5.80
N MET A 58 -10.72 6.76 4.50
CA MET A 58 -11.53 5.90 3.64
C MET A 58 -10.83 4.55 3.41
N PHE A 59 -10.68 3.76 4.49
CA PHE A 59 -9.92 2.51 4.46
C PHE A 59 -10.52 1.45 3.55
N ALA A 60 -11.84 1.35 3.51
CA ALA A 60 -12.52 0.41 2.62
C ALA A 60 -12.22 0.72 1.16
N LYS A 61 -12.14 2.00 0.81
CA LYS A 61 -11.78 2.43 -0.54
C LYS A 61 -10.34 2.11 -0.87
N ALA A 62 -9.43 2.31 0.09
CA ALA A 62 -8.02 1.95 -0.09
C ALA A 62 -7.87 0.47 -0.41
N LYS A 63 -8.56 -0.38 0.34
CA LYS A 63 -8.56 -1.83 0.12
C LYS A 63 -9.16 -2.17 -1.25
N GLN A 64 -10.25 -1.49 -1.63
CA GLN A 64 -10.90 -1.69 -2.91
C GLN A 64 -9.98 -1.37 -4.09
N VAL A 65 -9.16 -0.32 -3.97
CA VAL A 65 -8.21 0.04 -5.03
C VAL A 65 -7.27 -1.13 -5.32
N LEU A 66 -6.75 -1.77 -4.27
CA LEU A 66 -5.87 -2.92 -4.45
C LEU A 66 -6.59 -4.04 -5.21
N ALA A 67 -7.87 -4.29 -4.89
CA ALA A 67 -8.67 -5.32 -5.55
C ALA A 67 -8.95 -4.99 -7.02
N GLU A 68 -8.94 -3.71 -7.39
CA GLU A 68 -9.15 -3.27 -8.78
C GLU A 68 -7.90 -3.46 -9.66
N ILE A 69 -6.73 -3.61 -9.06
CA ILE A 69 -5.49 -3.79 -9.81
C ILE A 69 -5.41 -5.23 -10.32
N HIS A 70 -5.22 -5.41 -11.64
CA HIS A 70 -5.15 -6.74 -12.24
C HIS A 70 -3.89 -7.50 -11.81
N TYR A 71 -2.75 -6.81 -11.73
CA TYR A 71 -1.47 -7.39 -11.35
C TYR A 71 -0.83 -6.56 -10.25
N PRO A 72 -1.33 -6.72 -9.00
CA PRO A 72 -0.78 -5.94 -7.88
C PRO A 72 0.70 -6.25 -7.68
N THR A 73 1.48 -5.22 -7.39
CA THR A 73 2.90 -5.36 -7.10
C THR A 73 3.14 -5.26 -5.60
N ILE A 74 4.36 -5.61 -5.17
CA ILE A 74 4.73 -5.45 -3.77
C ILE A 74 4.63 -3.99 -3.32
N VAL A 75 4.80 -3.03 -4.23
CA VAL A 75 4.66 -1.60 -3.93
C VAL A 75 3.24 -1.27 -3.48
N SER A 76 2.24 -1.79 -4.21
CA SER A 76 0.83 -1.57 -3.88
C SER A 76 0.45 -2.22 -2.55
N TRP A 77 0.89 -3.45 -2.33
CA TRP A 77 0.64 -4.16 -1.07
C TRP A 77 1.29 -3.45 0.11
N ASN A 78 2.55 -2.99 -0.06
CA ASN A 78 3.25 -2.27 0.99
C ASN A 78 2.54 -0.97 1.36
N ALA A 79 1.95 -0.28 0.38
CA ALA A 79 1.17 0.92 0.64
C ALA A 79 -0.01 0.61 1.56
N LEU A 80 -0.74 -0.47 1.27
CA LEU A 80 -1.88 -0.86 2.10
C LEU A 80 -1.45 -1.31 3.50
N ILE A 81 -0.40 -2.12 3.59
CA ILE A 81 0.13 -2.58 4.88
C ILE A 81 0.55 -1.38 5.73
N SER A 82 1.28 -0.44 5.14
CA SER A 82 1.73 0.77 5.82
C SER A 82 0.56 1.55 6.40
N VAL A 83 -0.50 1.68 5.62
CA VAL A 83 -1.72 2.36 6.04
C VAL A 83 -2.35 1.68 7.25
N TYR A 84 -2.51 0.36 7.20
CA TYR A 84 -3.08 -0.38 8.31
C TYR A 84 -2.27 -0.17 9.59
N VAL A 85 -0.95 -0.25 9.49
CA VAL A 85 -0.07 -0.04 10.65
C VAL A 85 -0.21 1.37 11.21
N GLN A 86 -0.23 2.37 10.34
CA GLN A 86 -0.37 3.77 10.76
C GLN A 86 -1.69 4.04 11.46
N GLN A 87 -2.73 3.31 11.10
CA GLN A 87 -4.06 3.49 11.68
C GLN A 87 -4.35 2.55 12.84
N GLY A 88 -3.36 1.82 13.30
CA GLY A 88 -3.52 0.91 14.42
C GLY A 88 -4.25 -0.39 14.07
N GLN A 89 -4.44 -0.68 12.78
CA GLN A 89 -5.07 -1.91 12.32
C GLN A 89 -4.01 -2.98 12.06
N ASP A 90 -3.30 -3.35 13.12
CA ASP A 90 -2.12 -4.20 13.03
C ASP A 90 -2.44 -5.64 12.61
N HIS A 91 -3.57 -6.18 13.06
CA HIS A 91 -3.99 -7.53 12.65
C HIS A 91 -4.28 -7.59 11.15
N ASP A 92 -4.92 -6.54 10.61
CA ASP A 92 -5.17 -6.46 9.17
C ASP A 92 -3.87 -6.39 8.39
N ALA A 93 -2.87 -5.68 8.93
CA ALA A 93 -1.55 -5.61 8.32
C ALA A 93 -0.90 -6.99 8.26
N LEU A 94 -0.98 -7.76 9.36
CA LEU A 94 -0.43 -9.12 9.38
C LEU A 94 -1.12 -10.05 8.39
N MET A 95 -2.44 -9.92 8.25
CA MET A 95 -3.19 -10.73 7.29
C MET A 95 -2.78 -10.42 5.85
N CYS A 96 -2.38 -9.20 5.57
CA CYS A 96 -1.90 -8.82 4.25
C CYS A 96 -0.63 -9.60 3.85
N LEU A 97 0.22 -9.92 4.80
CA LEU A 97 1.44 -10.69 4.51
C LEU A 97 1.08 -12.06 3.89
N GLY A 98 0.14 -12.78 4.49
CA GLY A 98 -0.34 -14.05 3.95
C GLY A 98 -0.99 -13.88 2.58
N SER A 99 -1.77 -12.83 2.42
CA SER A 99 -2.48 -12.55 1.16
C SER A 99 -1.52 -12.27 0.01
N LEU A 100 -0.50 -11.43 0.23
CA LEU A 100 0.45 -11.11 -0.84
C LEU A 100 1.27 -12.34 -1.23
N GLN A 101 1.62 -13.19 -0.26
CA GLN A 101 2.32 -14.45 -0.53
C GLN A 101 1.45 -15.41 -1.34
N SER A 102 0.14 -15.46 -1.04
CA SER A 102 -0.82 -16.26 -1.82
C SER A 102 -0.89 -15.82 -3.27
N HIS A 103 -0.63 -14.54 -3.54
CA HIS A 103 -0.60 -14.00 -4.90
C HIS A 103 0.77 -14.19 -5.57
N GLY A 104 1.68 -14.94 -4.95
CA GLY A 104 2.99 -15.22 -5.50
C GLY A 104 3.99 -14.09 -5.36
N LEU A 105 3.70 -13.11 -4.52
CA LEU A 105 4.61 -11.98 -4.31
C LEU A 105 5.57 -12.27 -3.15
N SER A 106 6.78 -11.74 -3.26
CA SER A 106 7.79 -11.87 -2.20
C SER A 106 7.87 -10.59 -1.39
N PRO A 107 7.75 -10.68 -0.06
CA PRO A 107 7.96 -9.51 0.79
C PRO A 107 9.37 -8.95 0.61
N ASN A 108 9.48 -7.63 0.71
CA ASN A 108 10.78 -6.97 0.67
C ASN A 108 11.05 -6.28 2.02
N VAL A 109 12.15 -5.52 2.10
CA VAL A 109 12.54 -4.84 3.34
C VAL A 109 11.42 -3.96 3.89
N VAL A 110 10.75 -3.21 3.03
CA VAL A 110 9.64 -2.33 3.44
C VAL A 110 8.50 -3.16 4.07
N THR A 111 8.14 -4.29 3.44
CA THR A 111 7.11 -5.19 3.96
C THR A 111 7.46 -5.64 5.37
N PHE A 112 8.68 -6.14 5.54
CA PHE A 112 9.12 -6.70 6.83
C PHE A 112 9.16 -5.63 7.93
N ILE A 113 9.62 -4.42 7.62
CA ILE A 113 9.66 -3.33 8.59
C ILE A 113 8.25 -3.02 9.09
N CYS A 114 7.28 -2.92 8.18
CA CYS A 114 5.89 -2.65 8.55
C CYS A 114 5.30 -3.80 9.39
N ILE A 115 5.56 -5.04 9.00
CA ILE A 115 5.03 -6.21 9.71
C ILE A 115 5.65 -6.33 11.09
N LEU A 116 6.96 -6.08 11.23
CA LEU A 116 7.62 -6.08 12.54
C LEU A 116 7.01 -5.03 13.47
N LYS A 117 6.71 -3.86 12.93
CA LYS A 117 6.07 -2.80 13.71
C LYS A 117 4.69 -3.24 14.19
N ALA A 118 3.91 -3.88 13.30
CA ALA A 118 2.59 -4.42 13.66
C ALA A 118 2.71 -5.47 14.75
N CYS A 119 3.68 -6.38 14.64
CA CYS A 119 3.92 -7.42 15.65
C CYS A 119 4.25 -6.79 17.00
N GLY A 120 5.08 -5.76 17.01
CA GLY A 120 5.44 -5.04 18.24
C GLY A 120 4.23 -4.39 18.87
N ASN A 121 3.36 -3.78 18.07
CA ASN A 121 2.17 -3.09 18.57
C ASN A 121 1.18 -4.03 19.24
N ILE A 122 1.03 -5.25 18.74
CA ILE A 122 0.09 -6.23 19.32
C ILE A 122 0.76 -7.21 20.28
N GLY A 123 2.08 -7.11 20.45
CA GLY A 123 2.81 -8.00 21.34
C GLY A 123 3.03 -9.40 20.80
N ASP A 124 2.96 -9.59 19.49
CA ASP A 124 3.19 -10.90 18.86
C ASP A 124 4.69 -11.15 18.67
N ILE A 125 5.32 -11.58 19.75
CA ILE A 125 6.76 -11.81 19.80
C ILE A 125 7.19 -12.95 18.87
N GLU A 126 6.39 -14.01 18.81
CA GLU A 126 6.73 -15.19 17.98
C GLU A 126 6.78 -14.86 16.50
N THR A 127 5.75 -14.22 15.99
CA THR A 127 5.73 -13.82 14.58
C THR A 127 6.87 -12.84 14.29
N GLY A 128 7.14 -11.92 15.23
CA GLY A 128 8.25 -10.98 15.09
C GLY A 128 9.59 -11.69 14.97
N LYS A 129 9.82 -12.72 15.78
CA LYS A 129 11.05 -13.52 15.73
C LYS A 129 11.18 -14.27 14.40
N GLU A 130 10.08 -14.88 13.93
CA GLU A 130 10.07 -15.61 12.66
C GLU A 130 10.45 -14.68 11.51
N ILE A 131 9.89 -13.48 11.49
CA ILE A 131 10.17 -12.50 10.45
C ILE A 131 11.60 -12.03 10.54
N HIS A 132 12.11 -11.79 11.74
CA HIS A 132 13.50 -11.40 11.95
C HIS A 132 14.45 -12.45 11.38
N GLU A 133 14.18 -13.73 11.62
CA GLU A 133 14.97 -14.83 11.06
C GLU A 133 14.97 -14.83 9.54
N VAL A 134 13.80 -14.59 8.93
CA VAL A 134 13.69 -14.51 7.47
C VAL A 134 14.53 -13.37 6.93
N ILE A 135 14.51 -12.21 7.58
CA ILE A 135 15.30 -11.05 7.18
C ILE A 135 16.79 -11.36 7.22
N VAL A 136 17.23 -11.99 8.31
CA VAL A 136 18.65 -12.37 8.49
C VAL A 136 19.07 -13.38 7.42
N LYS A 137 18.25 -14.42 7.18
CA LYS A 137 18.55 -15.46 6.19
C LYS A 137 18.65 -14.90 4.78
N ARG A 138 17.86 -13.89 4.47
CA ARG A 138 17.88 -13.25 3.15
C ARG A 138 18.95 -12.17 3.04
N ASP A 139 19.71 -11.97 4.12
CA ASP A 139 20.76 -10.93 4.18
C ASP A 139 20.22 -9.55 3.82
N LEU A 140 18.98 -9.26 4.23
CA LEU A 140 18.34 -7.98 3.93
C LEU A 140 18.85 -6.84 4.80
N LEU A 141 19.48 -7.17 5.93
CA LEU A 141 20.02 -6.18 6.86
C LEU A 141 21.53 -5.98 6.67
N GLY A 142 22.11 -6.83 5.89
CA GLY A 142 23.55 -6.77 5.63
C GLY A 142 23.92 -5.78 4.55
#